data_0971c156363f14935d957591110eed91
#
_entry.id   0971c156363f14935d957591110eed91
#
_cell.length_a   1.000
_cell.length_b   1.000
_cell.length_c   1.000
_cell.angle_alpha   90.00
_cell.angle_beta   90.00
_cell.angle_gamma   90.00
#
_symmetry.space_group_name_H-M   'P 1'
#
loop_
_entity.id
_entity.type
_entity.pdbx_description
1 polymer ?
#
loop_
_entity_poly.entity_id
_entity_poly.type
_entity_poly.pdbx_seq_one_letter_code
_entity_poly.pdbx_strand_id
1 'polypeptide(L)'
;MITRHHIALTILCTLILCSALVPASPAIILVICTGACTGAILPDIQMKKPQHFQARMFAWFISRFGSTVCAPLMCPIYQRMTGLTFDSGDKRLTHSVFGVVFLWATFAVFLLVPVSLLMNRAALEISAAFLVGAMLGLVLHLVEDLCTRKGITPLFPFSTTKISGSIRPCDTNDRRIAQFHYYYGSVAGIILGFHYLWTWQGFSVMPVCLFGLCSCLWMMVWLSDVEIIPEKPGIWASATLPFVPMDPVSFPGNPRYPASGLMMGVYYFNKS
;
A
#
# COMPACT_ATOMS: atom_id res chain seq x y z
N MET A 1 -8.46 6.21 1.32
CA MET A 1 -9.01 7.33 0.46
C MET A 1 -9.59 6.79 -0.85
N ILE A 2 -10.15 7.66 -1.75
CA ILE A 2 -10.47 7.25 -3.13
C ILE A 2 -9.15 7.18 -3.90
N THR A 3 -8.95 6.15 -4.71
CA THR A 3 -7.69 5.86 -5.44
C THR A 3 -7.08 7.08 -6.17
N ARG A 4 -7.93 7.93 -6.76
CA ARG A 4 -7.44 9.16 -7.44
C ARG A 4 -6.72 10.14 -6.51
N HIS A 5 -7.14 10.21 -5.23
CA HIS A 5 -6.51 11.10 -4.26
C HIS A 5 -5.17 10.54 -3.79
N HIS A 6 -5.08 9.22 -3.58
CA HIS A 6 -3.81 8.55 -3.31
C HIS A 6 -2.79 8.83 -4.41
N ILE A 7 -3.17 8.64 -5.67
CA ILE A 7 -2.28 8.90 -6.82
C ILE A 7 -1.82 10.36 -6.84
N ALA A 8 -2.74 11.32 -6.70
CA ALA A 8 -2.40 12.73 -6.81
C ALA A 8 -1.46 13.21 -5.69
N LEU A 9 -1.76 12.86 -4.44
CA LEU A 9 -0.92 13.22 -3.29
C LEU A 9 0.45 12.52 -3.36
N THR A 10 0.47 11.24 -3.72
CA THR A 10 1.71 10.48 -3.92
C THR A 10 2.59 11.09 -5.01
N ILE A 11 2.01 11.53 -6.16
CA ILE A 11 2.78 12.20 -7.20
C ILE A 11 3.40 13.49 -6.67
N LEU A 12 2.65 14.33 -5.96
CA LEU A 12 3.16 15.58 -5.41
C LEU A 12 4.31 15.34 -4.41
N CYS A 13 4.15 14.38 -3.50
CA CYS A 13 5.23 13.99 -2.58
C CYS A 13 6.47 13.46 -3.33
N THR A 14 6.24 12.64 -4.36
CA THR A 14 7.34 12.07 -5.16
C THR A 14 8.08 13.16 -5.92
N LEU A 15 7.38 14.15 -6.49
CA LEU A 15 8.01 15.29 -7.17
C LEU A 15 8.84 16.15 -6.20
N ILE A 16 8.35 16.38 -4.98
CA ILE A 16 9.13 17.06 -3.92
C ILE A 16 10.45 16.31 -3.67
N LEU A 17 10.40 14.99 -3.46
CA LEU A 17 11.58 14.17 -3.23
C LEU A 17 12.50 14.10 -4.44
N CYS A 18 11.95 13.93 -5.64
CA CYS A 18 12.75 13.88 -6.87
C CYS A 18 13.48 15.19 -7.15
N SER A 19 12.98 16.33 -6.67
CA SER A 19 13.68 17.62 -6.76
C SER A 19 15.02 17.61 -6.02
N ALA A 20 15.19 16.73 -5.04
CA ALA A 20 16.46 16.54 -4.32
C ALA A 20 17.46 15.63 -5.06
N LEU A 21 16.98 14.84 -6.04
CA LEU A 21 17.78 13.84 -6.76
C LEU A 21 18.46 14.42 -8.01
N VAL A 22 18.64 15.73 -8.09
CA VAL A 22 19.32 16.35 -9.23
C VAL A 22 20.81 16.04 -9.19
N PRO A 23 21.38 15.59 -10.29
CA PRO A 23 20.95 15.72 -11.69
C PRO A 23 20.28 14.46 -12.30
N ALA A 24 19.23 13.92 -11.68
CA ALA A 24 18.53 12.79 -12.28
C ALA A 24 17.89 13.19 -13.63
N SER A 25 18.00 12.33 -14.62
CA SER A 25 17.34 12.56 -15.89
C SER A 25 15.81 12.61 -15.73
N PRO A 26 15.08 13.42 -16.52
CA PRO A 26 13.62 13.45 -16.49
C PRO A 26 12.98 12.07 -16.67
N ALA A 27 13.64 11.18 -17.42
CA ALA A 27 13.19 9.81 -17.63
C ALA A 27 13.20 9.01 -16.32
N ILE A 28 14.23 9.14 -15.51
CA ILE A 28 14.32 8.47 -14.19
C ILE A 28 13.24 8.99 -13.25
N ILE A 29 13.00 10.31 -13.24
CA ILE A 29 11.92 10.92 -12.42
C ILE A 29 10.56 10.35 -12.85
N LEU A 30 10.31 10.25 -14.14
CA LEU A 30 9.06 9.66 -14.66
C LEU A 30 8.90 8.19 -14.23
N VAL A 31 9.99 7.42 -14.25
CA VAL A 31 9.99 6.02 -13.80
C VAL A 31 9.68 5.92 -12.31
N ILE A 32 10.31 6.76 -11.46
CA ILE A 32 10.04 6.80 -10.03
C ILE A 32 8.56 7.19 -9.77
N CYS A 33 8.06 8.22 -10.46
CA CYS A 33 6.65 8.63 -10.33
C CYS A 33 5.69 7.52 -10.75
N THR A 34 6.00 6.78 -11.83
CA THR A 34 5.19 5.65 -12.28
C THR A 34 5.19 4.52 -11.27
N GLY A 35 6.36 4.22 -10.68
CA GLY A 35 6.48 3.29 -9.56
C GLY A 35 5.65 3.73 -8.36
N ALA A 36 5.73 5.00 -7.97
CA ALA A 36 4.99 5.55 -6.85
C ALA A 36 3.47 5.48 -7.05
N CYS A 37 2.98 5.79 -8.25
CA CYS A 37 1.57 5.59 -8.59
C CYS A 37 1.16 4.12 -8.46
N THR A 38 1.99 3.21 -8.94
CA THR A 38 1.75 1.76 -8.83
C THR A 38 1.67 1.34 -7.36
N GLY A 39 2.62 1.77 -6.54
CA GLY A 39 2.64 1.50 -5.10
C GLY A 39 1.43 2.08 -4.36
N ALA A 40 1.02 3.30 -4.72
CA ALA A 40 -0.17 3.93 -4.13
C ALA A 40 -1.49 3.20 -4.44
N ILE A 41 -1.54 2.44 -5.53
CA ILE A 41 -2.75 1.72 -5.95
C ILE A 41 -2.73 0.27 -5.43
N LEU A 42 -1.55 -0.32 -5.30
CA LEU A 42 -1.35 -1.76 -5.07
C LEU A 42 -2.13 -2.34 -3.88
N PRO A 43 -2.21 -1.70 -2.68
CA PRO A 43 -2.95 -2.25 -1.55
C PRO A 43 -4.48 -2.31 -1.78
N ASP A 44 -5.02 -1.36 -2.54
CA ASP A 44 -6.46 -1.20 -2.78
C ASP A 44 -7.01 -2.08 -3.92
N ILE A 45 -6.14 -2.56 -4.82
CA ILE A 45 -6.56 -3.31 -6.02
C ILE A 45 -7.20 -4.64 -5.69
N GLN A 46 -6.79 -5.30 -4.61
CA GLN A 46 -7.38 -6.56 -4.19
C GLN A 46 -8.88 -6.44 -3.85
N MET A 47 -9.37 -5.23 -3.60
CA MET A 47 -10.71 -4.97 -3.06
C MET A 47 -11.72 -4.46 -4.08
N LYS A 48 -11.30 -4.00 -5.25
CA LYS A 48 -12.21 -3.37 -6.23
C LYS A 48 -12.18 -4.11 -7.55
N LYS A 49 -13.36 -4.61 -7.99
CA LYS A 49 -13.53 -5.02 -9.39
C LYS A 49 -13.37 -3.77 -10.26
N PRO A 50 -12.39 -3.73 -11.19
CA PRO A 50 -12.18 -2.54 -12.02
C PRO A 50 -13.37 -2.27 -12.94
N GLN A 51 -13.88 -1.02 -12.93
CA GLN A 51 -15.08 -0.64 -13.66
C GLN A 51 -14.84 -0.18 -15.11
N HIS A 52 -13.61 0.23 -15.48
CA HIS A 52 -13.29 0.76 -16.82
C HIS A 52 -12.25 -0.07 -17.57
N PHE A 53 -12.42 -0.25 -18.88
CA PHE A 53 -11.66 -1.22 -19.68
C PHE A 53 -10.16 -0.91 -19.82
N GLN A 54 -9.74 0.33 -19.94
CA GLN A 54 -8.31 0.68 -20.13
C GLN A 54 -7.49 0.67 -18.84
N ALA A 55 -8.10 1.07 -17.71
CA ALA A 55 -7.54 0.83 -16.39
C ALA A 55 -7.64 -0.65 -15.97
N ARG A 56 -8.46 -1.44 -16.67
CA ARG A 56 -8.73 -2.85 -16.39
C ARG A 56 -7.52 -3.75 -16.64
N MET A 57 -6.72 -3.56 -17.67
CA MET A 57 -5.62 -4.47 -17.97
C MET A 57 -4.53 -4.40 -16.89
N PHE A 58 -4.07 -3.20 -16.55
CA PHE A 58 -3.04 -3.03 -15.52
C PHE A 58 -3.58 -3.38 -14.13
N ALA A 59 -4.76 -2.86 -13.76
CA ALA A 59 -5.43 -3.20 -12.52
C ALA A 59 -5.78 -4.70 -12.42
N TRP A 60 -6.18 -5.32 -13.54
CA TRP A 60 -6.42 -6.76 -13.60
C TRP A 60 -5.15 -7.56 -13.35
N PHE A 61 -4.04 -7.19 -14.01
CA PHE A 61 -2.74 -7.85 -13.83
C PHE A 61 -2.29 -7.77 -12.37
N ILE A 62 -2.33 -6.58 -11.77
CA ILE A 62 -1.92 -6.40 -10.37
C ILE A 62 -2.88 -7.12 -9.41
N SER A 63 -4.18 -7.07 -9.66
CA SER A 63 -5.17 -7.82 -8.86
C SER A 63 -4.94 -9.32 -8.98
N ARG A 64 -4.66 -9.81 -10.19
CA ARG A 64 -4.34 -11.22 -10.42
C ARG A 64 -3.04 -11.63 -9.74
N PHE A 65 -2.00 -10.79 -9.82
CA PHE A 65 -0.74 -10.99 -9.09
C PHE A 65 -0.98 -11.03 -7.58
N GLY A 66 -1.70 -10.05 -7.03
CA GLY A 66 -2.03 -10.00 -5.61
C GLY A 66 -2.79 -11.23 -5.12
N SER A 67 -3.83 -11.66 -5.86
CA SER A 67 -4.67 -12.81 -5.48
C SER A 67 -4.00 -14.18 -5.72
N THR A 68 -3.17 -14.30 -6.77
CA THR A 68 -2.59 -15.59 -7.18
C THR A 68 -1.22 -15.85 -6.56
N VAL A 69 -0.46 -14.79 -6.27
CA VAL A 69 0.90 -14.90 -5.74
C VAL A 69 0.98 -14.40 -4.31
N CYS A 70 0.61 -13.12 -4.07
CA CYS A 70 0.82 -12.51 -2.76
C CYS A 70 -0.08 -13.12 -1.68
N ALA A 71 -1.37 -13.27 -1.92
CA ALA A 71 -2.31 -13.77 -0.91
C ALA A 71 -2.02 -15.22 -0.49
N PRO A 72 -1.75 -16.19 -1.40
CA PRO A 72 -1.39 -17.55 -1.00
C PRO A 72 -0.09 -17.64 -0.20
N LEU A 73 0.85 -16.70 -0.40
CA LEU A 73 2.09 -16.63 0.38
C LEU A 73 1.87 -15.96 1.73
N MET A 74 1.05 -14.91 1.79
CA MET A 74 0.80 -14.12 2.99
C MET A 74 -0.15 -14.82 3.97
N CYS A 75 -1.26 -15.39 3.50
CA CYS A 75 -2.28 -15.97 4.35
C CYS A 75 -1.74 -17.04 5.30
N PRO A 76 -0.94 -18.03 4.88
CA PRO A 76 -0.36 -19.03 5.79
C PRO A 76 0.57 -18.44 6.85
N ILE A 77 1.36 -17.42 6.47
CA ILE A 77 2.28 -16.73 7.38
C ILE A 77 1.47 -16.02 8.47
N TYR A 78 0.48 -15.23 8.07
CA TYR A 78 -0.38 -14.52 9.02
C TYR A 78 -1.21 -15.47 9.88
N GLN A 79 -1.74 -16.55 9.29
CA GLN A 79 -2.46 -17.58 10.03
C GLN A 79 -1.57 -18.23 11.08
N ARG A 80 -0.32 -18.55 10.72
CA ARG A 80 0.64 -19.14 11.68
C ARG A 80 1.02 -18.17 12.81
N MET A 81 1.11 -16.87 12.51
CA MET A 81 1.45 -15.85 13.50
C MET A 81 0.31 -15.49 14.44
N THR A 82 -0.93 -15.52 13.94
CA THR A 82 -2.09 -15.01 14.70
C THR A 82 -3.07 -16.09 15.14
N GLY A 83 -2.99 -17.29 14.57
CA GLY A 83 -3.99 -18.35 14.76
C GLY A 83 -5.34 -18.07 14.08
N LEU A 84 -5.49 -16.95 13.34
CA LEU A 84 -6.72 -16.56 12.68
C LEU A 84 -6.68 -16.98 11.20
N THR A 85 -7.85 -17.34 10.66
CA THR A 85 -8.01 -17.60 9.22
C THR A 85 -8.21 -16.28 8.47
N PHE A 86 -7.53 -16.11 7.35
CA PHE A 86 -7.63 -14.91 6.51
C PHE A 86 -8.16 -15.26 5.14
N ASP A 87 -9.08 -14.43 4.65
CA ASP A 87 -9.46 -14.43 3.24
C ASP A 87 -8.47 -13.56 2.43
N SER A 88 -8.28 -13.92 1.17
CA SER A 88 -7.41 -13.19 0.24
C SER A 88 -7.79 -11.71 0.06
N GLY A 89 -9.02 -11.34 0.40
CA GLY A 89 -9.52 -9.96 0.37
C GLY A 89 -9.39 -9.19 1.69
N ASP A 90 -8.80 -9.78 2.74
CA ASP A 90 -8.67 -9.10 4.03
C ASP A 90 -7.69 -7.93 3.94
N LYS A 91 -8.20 -6.73 4.21
CA LYS A 91 -7.41 -5.49 4.16
C LYS A 91 -6.20 -5.50 5.08
N ARG A 92 -6.28 -6.16 6.22
CA ARG A 92 -5.18 -6.23 7.19
C ARG A 92 -3.91 -6.83 6.59
N LEU A 93 -4.05 -7.71 5.59
CA LEU A 93 -2.91 -8.33 4.90
C LEU A 93 -2.04 -7.29 4.18
N THR A 94 -2.65 -6.30 3.52
CA THR A 94 -1.94 -5.34 2.66
C THR A 94 -1.81 -3.95 3.28
N HIS A 95 -2.64 -3.60 4.29
CA HIS A 95 -2.65 -2.29 4.94
C HIS A 95 -1.95 -2.31 6.30
N SER A 96 -0.83 -3.02 6.39
CA SER A 96 0.09 -3.02 7.54
C SER A 96 1.52 -2.81 7.05
N VAL A 97 2.40 -2.37 7.90
CA VAL A 97 3.84 -2.20 7.57
C VAL A 97 4.43 -3.52 7.08
N PHE A 98 4.11 -4.63 7.79
CA PHE A 98 4.56 -5.96 7.38
C PHE A 98 4.00 -6.36 6.01
N GLY A 99 2.70 -6.10 5.78
CA GLY A 99 2.04 -6.38 4.50
C GLY A 99 2.65 -5.58 3.34
N VAL A 100 2.94 -4.30 3.55
CA VAL A 100 3.59 -3.43 2.57
C VAL A 100 5.00 -3.92 2.22
N VAL A 101 5.82 -4.25 3.22
CA VAL A 101 7.18 -4.78 3.00
C VAL A 101 7.12 -6.11 2.24
N PHE A 102 6.23 -7.01 2.65
CA PHE A 102 6.05 -8.29 1.98
C PHE A 102 5.58 -8.13 0.52
N LEU A 103 4.60 -7.28 0.30
CA LEU A 103 4.06 -7.00 -1.03
C LEU A 103 5.14 -6.40 -1.95
N TRP A 104 5.89 -5.42 -1.43
CA TRP A 104 7.01 -4.83 -2.16
C TRP A 104 8.12 -5.84 -2.46
N ALA A 105 8.53 -6.64 -1.46
CA ALA A 105 9.59 -7.64 -1.65
C ALA A 105 9.19 -8.70 -2.69
N THR A 106 7.96 -9.18 -2.63
CA THR A 106 7.43 -10.13 -3.62
C THR A 106 7.45 -9.51 -5.02
N PHE A 107 6.98 -8.26 -5.15
CA PHE A 107 6.98 -7.55 -6.41
C PHE A 107 8.40 -7.29 -6.93
N ALA A 108 9.34 -6.95 -6.04
CA ALA A 108 10.75 -6.75 -6.38
C ALA A 108 11.40 -8.04 -6.91
N VAL A 109 11.16 -9.18 -6.27
CA VAL A 109 11.68 -10.48 -6.75
C VAL A 109 11.14 -10.80 -8.15
N PHE A 110 9.82 -10.65 -8.36
CA PHE A 110 9.20 -10.93 -9.65
C PHE A 110 9.63 -9.97 -10.78
N LEU A 111 10.06 -8.77 -10.44
CA LEU A 111 10.57 -7.81 -11.42
C LEU A 111 12.07 -7.96 -11.63
N LEU A 112 12.87 -7.98 -10.57
CA LEU A 112 14.33 -7.92 -10.67
C LEU A 112 14.95 -9.23 -11.14
N VAL A 113 14.41 -10.38 -10.74
CA VAL A 113 15.00 -11.68 -11.13
C VAL A 113 14.95 -11.87 -12.65
N PRO A 114 13.80 -11.74 -13.33
CA PRO A 114 13.78 -11.86 -14.80
C PRO A 114 14.63 -10.78 -15.49
N VAL A 115 14.59 -9.53 -15.00
CA VAL A 115 15.38 -8.43 -15.59
C VAL A 115 16.87 -8.69 -15.46
N SER A 116 17.34 -9.17 -14.31
CA SER A 116 18.76 -9.48 -14.09
C SER A 116 19.27 -10.66 -14.93
N LEU A 117 18.39 -11.61 -15.27
CA LEU A 117 18.74 -12.78 -16.07
C LEU A 117 18.67 -12.54 -17.58
N LEU A 118 17.74 -11.66 -18.00
CA LEU A 118 17.38 -11.53 -19.42
C LEU A 118 17.78 -10.19 -20.05
N MET A 119 18.08 -9.18 -19.22
CA MET A 119 18.25 -7.80 -19.66
C MET A 119 19.64 -7.26 -19.29
N ASN A 120 19.93 -6.04 -19.79
CA ASN A 120 21.17 -5.34 -19.51
C ASN A 120 21.11 -4.54 -18.19
N ARG A 121 22.27 -3.99 -17.79
CA ARG A 121 22.41 -3.17 -16.57
C ARG A 121 21.49 -1.95 -16.54
N ALA A 122 21.29 -1.29 -17.67
CA ALA A 122 20.40 -0.13 -17.76
C ALA A 122 18.94 -0.47 -17.41
N ALA A 123 18.45 -1.63 -17.87
CA ALA A 123 17.13 -2.13 -17.51
C ALA A 123 17.02 -2.45 -16.01
N LEU A 124 18.09 -2.95 -15.40
CA LEU A 124 18.12 -3.20 -13.95
C LEU A 124 18.05 -1.90 -13.16
N GLU A 125 18.79 -0.85 -13.57
CA GLU A 125 18.78 0.47 -12.93
C GLU A 125 17.38 1.12 -13.04
N ILE A 126 16.73 1.05 -14.20
CA ILE A 126 15.36 1.52 -14.42
C ILE A 126 14.36 0.76 -13.51
N SER A 127 14.50 -0.55 -13.42
CA SER A 127 13.64 -1.39 -12.57
C SER A 127 13.83 -1.08 -11.10
N ALA A 128 15.07 -0.83 -10.66
CA ALA A 128 15.38 -0.42 -9.30
C ALA A 128 14.76 0.96 -8.98
N ALA A 129 14.88 1.93 -9.88
CA ALA A 129 14.24 3.25 -9.74
C ALA A 129 12.71 3.14 -9.63
N PHE A 130 12.09 2.29 -10.46
CA PHE A 130 10.67 2.00 -10.37
C PHE A 130 10.27 1.40 -9.00
N LEU A 131 11.06 0.46 -8.48
CA LEU A 131 10.81 -0.17 -7.19
C LEU A 131 10.96 0.79 -6.00
N VAL A 132 11.94 1.71 -6.08
CA VAL A 132 12.06 2.80 -5.09
C VAL A 132 10.80 3.64 -5.08
N GLY A 133 10.31 4.04 -6.26
CA GLY A 133 9.02 4.73 -6.38
C GLY A 133 7.87 3.90 -5.81
N ALA A 134 7.77 2.62 -6.14
CA ALA A 134 6.71 1.74 -5.66
C ALA A 134 6.70 1.61 -4.13
N MET A 135 7.87 1.51 -3.49
CA MET A 135 7.97 1.52 -2.02
C MET A 135 7.47 2.84 -1.43
N LEU A 136 7.90 3.97 -2.02
CA LEU A 136 7.42 5.28 -1.60
C LEU A 136 5.89 5.39 -1.69
N GLY A 137 5.31 4.97 -2.81
CA GLY A 137 3.86 4.97 -3.01
C GLY A 137 3.10 4.09 -2.01
N LEU A 138 3.63 2.91 -1.69
CA LEU A 138 3.08 2.01 -0.68
C LEU A 138 3.08 2.65 0.72
N VAL A 139 4.19 3.28 1.11
CA VAL A 139 4.31 3.96 2.42
C VAL A 139 3.35 5.14 2.50
N LEU A 140 3.31 5.98 1.45
CA LEU A 140 2.39 7.13 1.41
C LEU A 140 0.93 6.69 1.46
N HIS A 141 0.56 5.60 0.77
CA HIS A 141 -0.78 5.02 0.84
C HIS A 141 -1.17 4.65 2.29
N LEU A 142 -0.26 4.02 3.05
CA LEU A 142 -0.54 3.72 4.46
C LEU A 142 -0.76 4.99 5.28
N VAL A 143 0.10 6.01 5.10
CA VAL A 143 -0.03 7.28 5.83
C VAL A 143 -1.36 7.97 5.50
N GLU A 144 -1.76 7.97 4.23
CA GLU A 144 -3.03 8.55 3.80
C GLU A 144 -4.23 7.78 4.37
N ASP A 145 -4.14 6.45 4.48
CA ASP A 145 -5.22 5.64 5.05
C ASP A 145 -5.31 5.73 6.58
N LEU A 146 -4.19 6.01 7.29
CA LEU A 146 -4.21 6.38 8.72
C LEU A 146 -5.10 7.59 8.97
N CYS A 147 -5.11 8.55 8.06
CA CYS A 147 -5.87 9.80 8.17
C CYS A 147 -7.38 9.61 7.93
N THR A 148 -7.80 8.47 7.42
CA THR A 148 -9.22 8.20 7.14
C THR A 148 -9.96 7.69 8.37
N ARG A 149 -11.31 7.88 8.39
CA ARG A 149 -12.17 7.34 9.45
C ARG A 149 -12.12 5.82 9.57
N LYS A 150 -11.88 5.11 8.46
CA LYS A 150 -11.68 3.68 8.49
C LYS A 150 -10.41 3.30 9.24
N GLY A 151 -9.35 4.06 9.07
CA GLY A 151 -8.05 3.79 9.63
C GLY A 151 -7.48 2.44 9.20
N ILE A 152 -6.32 2.13 9.74
CA ILE A 152 -5.62 0.85 9.54
C ILE A 152 -5.03 0.33 10.85
N THR A 153 -4.56 -0.92 10.83
CA THR A 153 -3.79 -1.55 11.92
C THR A 153 -2.35 -1.69 11.46
N PRO A 154 -1.51 -0.63 11.59
CA PRO A 154 -0.21 -0.57 10.93
C PRO A 154 0.77 -1.64 11.40
N LEU A 155 0.68 -2.06 12.66
CA LEU A 155 1.57 -3.05 13.25
C LEU A 155 1.03 -4.49 13.18
N PHE A 156 -0.06 -4.72 12.45
CA PHE A 156 -0.55 -6.09 12.24
C PHE A 156 0.49 -6.93 11.49
N PRO A 157 0.79 -8.20 11.86
CA PRO A 157 0.08 -9.05 12.83
C PRO A 157 0.56 -8.93 14.29
N PHE A 158 1.53 -8.10 14.61
CA PHE A 158 2.14 -8.00 15.94
C PHE A 158 1.26 -7.27 16.95
N SER A 159 0.40 -6.37 16.49
CA SER A 159 -0.57 -5.64 17.31
C SER A 159 -1.84 -5.38 16.51
N THR A 160 -2.98 -5.39 17.19
CA THR A 160 -4.28 -5.01 16.64
C THR A 160 -4.64 -3.56 16.93
N THR A 161 -3.71 -2.79 17.50
CA THR A 161 -3.88 -1.35 17.71
C THR A 161 -4.22 -0.68 16.39
N LYS A 162 -5.37 -0.02 16.38
CA LYS A 162 -5.87 0.69 15.21
C LYS A 162 -5.53 2.17 15.29
N ILE A 163 -5.07 2.73 14.19
CA ILE A 163 -4.90 4.17 14.04
C ILE A 163 -5.91 4.65 13.00
N SER A 164 -6.67 5.69 13.32
CA SER A 164 -7.69 6.24 12.43
C SER A 164 -7.79 7.75 12.59
N GLY A 165 -8.06 8.43 11.48
CA GLY A 165 -8.36 9.86 11.47
C GLY A 165 -9.86 10.13 11.34
N SER A 166 -10.21 11.35 11.05
CA SER A 166 -11.59 11.81 10.91
C SER A 166 -12.04 12.04 9.46
N ILE A 167 -11.14 11.91 8.47
CA ILE A 167 -11.42 12.21 7.06
C ILE A 167 -12.42 11.23 6.46
N ARG A 168 -13.39 11.77 5.73
CA ARG A 168 -14.39 11.02 4.96
C ARG A 168 -14.19 11.22 3.46
N PRO A 169 -13.41 10.37 2.79
CA PRO A 169 -13.02 10.59 1.39
C PRO A 169 -14.17 10.61 0.38
N CYS A 170 -15.32 10.03 0.74
CA CYS A 170 -16.51 10.00 -0.11
C CYS A 170 -17.51 11.13 0.20
N ASP A 171 -17.24 11.95 1.21
CA ASP A 171 -18.10 13.07 1.59
C ASP A 171 -17.68 14.32 0.81
N THR A 172 -18.55 14.81 -0.05
CA THR A 172 -18.30 16.01 -0.87
C THR A 172 -18.23 17.30 -0.02
N ASN A 173 -18.73 17.26 1.21
CA ASN A 173 -18.66 18.38 2.14
C ASN A 173 -17.32 18.45 2.89
N ASP A 174 -16.54 17.36 2.90
CA ASP A 174 -15.22 17.35 3.53
C ASP A 174 -14.17 18.00 2.60
N ARG A 175 -13.92 19.29 2.86
CA ARG A 175 -12.98 20.09 2.05
C ARG A 175 -11.50 19.81 2.36
N ARG A 176 -11.18 19.02 3.38
CA ARG A 176 -9.79 18.78 3.81
C ARG A 176 -8.95 18.14 2.72
N ILE A 177 -9.52 17.23 1.93
CA ILE A 177 -8.82 16.62 0.79
C ILE A 177 -8.40 17.68 -0.25
N ALA A 178 -9.28 18.65 -0.53
CA ALA A 178 -8.92 19.75 -1.43
C ALA A 178 -7.81 20.62 -0.80
N GLN A 179 -7.87 20.89 0.49
CA GLN A 179 -6.81 21.62 1.21
C GLN A 179 -5.46 20.88 1.12
N PHE A 180 -5.44 19.55 1.23
CA PHE A 180 -4.20 18.77 1.04
C PHE A 180 -3.63 18.95 -0.37
N HIS A 181 -4.47 18.84 -1.40
CA HIS A 181 -4.01 19.04 -2.78
C HIS A 181 -3.44 20.45 -3.00
N TYR A 182 -4.11 21.48 -2.49
CA TYR A 182 -3.61 22.86 -2.59
C TYR A 182 -2.30 23.05 -1.84
N TYR A 183 -2.20 22.55 -0.61
CA TYR A 183 -0.99 22.68 0.20
C TYR A 183 0.19 21.94 -0.45
N TYR A 184 0.00 20.66 -0.79
CA TYR A 184 1.04 19.84 -1.42
C TYR A 184 1.44 20.41 -2.79
N GLY A 185 0.47 20.84 -3.56
CA GLY A 185 0.72 21.50 -4.86
C GLY A 185 1.51 22.80 -4.70
N SER A 186 1.21 23.61 -3.69
CA SER A 186 1.93 24.83 -3.38
C SER A 186 3.37 24.54 -2.95
N VAL A 187 3.58 23.59 -2.03
CA VAL A 187 4.93 23.18 -1.58
C VAL A 187 5.74 22.62 -2.75
N ALA A 188 5.16 21.72 -3.54
CA ALA A 188 5.82 21.16 -4.72
C ALA A 188 6.14 22.26 -5.75
N GLY A 189 5.22 23.16 -6.02
CA GLY A 189 5.40 24.28 -6.95
C GLY A 189 6.50 25.23 -6.50
N ILE A 190 6.56 25.58 -5.21
CA ILE A 190 7.63 26.40 -4.65
C ILE A 190 8.98 25.70 -4.81
N ILE A 191 9.10 24.44 -4.40
CA ILE A 191 10.37 23.70 -4.46
C ILE A 191 10.83 23.53 -5.91
N LEU A 192 9.95 23.14 -6.82
CA LEU A 192 10.24 22.99 -8.24
C LEU A 192 10.58 24.36 -8.88
N GLY A 193 9.82 25.41 -8.57
CA GLY A 193 10.07 26.76 -9.05
C GLY A 193 11.44 27.25 -8.64
N PHE A 194 11.80 27.13 -7.37
CA PHE A 194 13.14 27.46 -6.89
C PHE A 194 14.23 26.62 -7.55
N HIS A 195 13.96 25.30 -7.73
CA HIS A 195 14.92 24.40 -8.34
C HIS A 195 15.22 24.76 -9.80
N TYR A 196 14.24 25.11 -10.61
CA TYR A 196 14.42 25.43 -12.03
C TYR A 196 14.74 26.89 -12.31
N LEU A 197 14.28 27.82 -11.47
CA LEU A 197 14.47 29.26 -11.68
C LEU A 197 15.70 29.80 -10.96
N TRP A 198 16.11 29.18 -9.86
CA TRP A 198 17.26 29.60 -9.06
C TRP A 198 18.29 28.48 -9.09
N THR A 199 19.45 28.78 -9.66
CA THR A 199 20.59 27.87 -9.55
C THR A 199 21.04 27.83 -8.09
N TRP A 200 20.74 26.76 -7.39
CA TRP A 200 21.15 26.50 -6.00
C TRP A 200 22.66 26.28 -5.88
N GLN A 201 23.44 27.21 -6.42
CA GLN A 201 24.91 27.14 -6.35
C GLN A 201 25.36 27.16 -4.89
N GLY A 202 25.82 26.01 -4.42
CA GLY A 202 26.38 25.86 -3.09
C GLY A 202 25.45 25.39 -1.98
N PHE A 203 24.13 25.21 -2.22
CA PHE A 203 23.20 24.69 -1.23
C PHE A 203 22.68 23.27 -1.60
N SER A 204 22.64 22.40 -0.60
CA SER A 204 21.95 21.11 -0.77
C SER A 204 20.44 21.33 -0.78
N VAL A 205 19.76 20.91 -1.84
CA VAL A 205 18.29 20.98 -1.95
C VAL A 205 17.60 19.92 -1.07
N MET A 206 18.31 18.86 -0.70
CA MET A 206 17.76 17.74 0.07
C MET A 206 17.07 18.16 1.38
N PRO A 207 17.66 19.01 2.27
CA PRO A 207 16.99 19.45 3.49
C PRO A 207 15.68 20.18 3.21
N VAL A 208 15.60 20.99 2.16
CA VAL A 208 14.40 21.75 1.79
C VAL A 208 13.30 20.79 1.32
N CYS A 209 13.65 19.79 0.50
CA CYS A 209 12.71 18.78 0.04
C CYS A 209 12.19 17.91 1.20
N LEU A 210 13.08 17.49 2.12
CA LEU A 210 12.68 16.73 3.30
C LEU A 210 11.78 17.56 4.22
N PHE A 211 12.13 18.83 4.47
CA PHE A 211 11.27 19.73 5.24
C PHE A 211 9.91 19.91 4.58
N GLY A 212 9.86 20.13 3.27
CA GLY A 212 8.62 20.24 2.51
C GLY A 212 7.76 18.98 2.62
N LEU A 213 8.36 17.80 2.46
CA LEU A 213 7.65 16.53 2.63
C LEU A 213 7.14 16.35 4.06
N CYS A 214 7.99 16.59 5.07
CA CYS A 214 7.59 16.47 6.47
C CYS A 214 6.43 17.44 6.80
N SER A 215 6.48 18.67 6.27
CA SER A 215 5.40 19.65 6.49
C SER A 215 4.08 19.20 5.84
N CYS A 216 4.14 18.60 4.65
CA CYS A 216 2.98 18.03 3.97
C CYS A 216 2.35 16.89 4.79
N LEU A 217 3.16 15.93 5.25
CA LEU A 217 2.69 14.81 6.04
C LEU A 217 2.17 15.26 7.41
N TRP A 218 2.87 16.19 8.07
CA TRP A 218 2.43 16.77 9.33
C TRP A 218 1.07 17.46 9.21
N MET A 219 0.92 18.34 8.21
CA MET A 219 -0.34 19.03 7.94
C MET A 219 -1.49 18.03 7.71
N MET A 220 -1.25 16.95 6.96
CA MET A 220 -2.26 15.93 6.71
C MET A 220 -2.66 15.20 8.00
N VAL A 221 -1.70 14.76 8.81
CA VAL A 221 -1.96 14.07 10.08
C VAL A 221 -2.69 15.00 11.06
N TRP A 222 -2.26 16.25 11.19
CA TRP A 222 -2.84 17.23 12.10
C TRP A 222 -4.29 17.56 11.75
N LEU A 223 -4.60 17.87 10.48
CA LEU A 223 -5.98 18.17 10.05
C LEU A 223 -6.90 16.95 10.05
N SER A 224 -6.34 15.77 10.20
CA SER A 224 -7.11 14.52 10.20
C SER A 224 -7.53 14.07 11.60
N ASP A 225 -7.14 14.78 12.65
CA ASP A 225 -7.44 14.40 14.04
C ASP A 225 -7.14 12.90 14.29
N VAL A 226 -5.90 12.49 14.00
CA VAL A 226 -5.52 11.09 14.07
C VAL A 226 -5.53 10.62 15.52
N GLU A 227 -6.28 9.55 15.78
CA GLU A 227 -6.41 8.91 17.10
C GLU A 227 -5.86 7.49 17.09
N ILE A 228 -5.25 7.11 18.21
CA ILE A 228 -4.78 5.73 18.45
C ILE A 228 -5.85 5.03 19.29
N ILE A 229 -6.46 4.01 18.70
CA ILE A 229 -7.45 3.17 19.38
C ILE A 229 -6.72 1.93 19.90
N PRO A 230 -6.54 1.83 21.23
CA PRO A 230 -5.78 0.74 21.81
C PRO A 230 -6.44 -0.62 21.56
N GLU A 231 -5.65 -1.65 21.59
CA GLU A 231 -6.07 -3.02 21.48
C GLU A 231 -7.06 -3.38 22.58
N LYS A 232 -8.17 -4.05 22.23
CA LYS A 232 -9.05 -4.61 23.23
C LYS A 232 -8.34 -5.78 23.93
N PRO A 233 -8.17 -5.74 25.25
CA PRO A 233 -7.58 -6.86 25.97
C PRO A 233 -8.44 -8.10 25.72
N GLY A 234 -7.86 -9.17 25.19
CA GLY A 234 -8.54 -10.45 25.03
C GLY A 234 -8.29 -11.20 23.70
N ILE A 235 -7.88 -10.53 22.61
CA ILE A 235 -7.70 -11.23 21.33
C ILE A 235 -6.45 -12.12 21.34
N TRP A 236 -5.39 -11.71 22.05
CA TRP A 236 -4.12 -12.46 22.13
C TRP A 236 -3.97 -13.25 23.44
N ALA A 237 -4.73 -12.93 24.49
CA ALA A 237 -4.69 -13.65 25.76
C ALA A 237 -5.23 -15.09 25.67
N SER A 238 -6.00 -15.39 24.60
CA SER A 238 -6.50 -16.75 24.32
C SER A 238 -5.61 -17.52 23.35
N ALA A 239 -4.65 -16.88 22.71
CA ALA A 239 -3.69 -17.50 21.82
C ALA A 239 -2.43 -17.97 22.57
N THR A 240 -2.60 -18.67 23.68
CA THR A 240 -1.66 -19.74 24.02
C THR A 240 -1.79 -20.74 22.88
N LEU A 241 -0.85 -20.65 21.94
CA LEU A 241 -0.77 -21.51 20.77
C LEU A 241 -1.02 -22.97 21.19
N PRO A 242 -2.20 -23.56 20.96
CA PRO A 242 -2.23 -24.98 20.85
C PRO A 242 -1.41 -25.27 19.60
N PHE A 243 -0.29 -25.96 19.75
CA PHE A 243 0.35 -26.65 18.65
C PHE A 243 -0.71 -27.54 18.01
N VAL A 244 -1.38 -27.00 16.99
CA VAL A 244 -2.32 -27.81 16.19
C VAL A 244 -1.40 -28.66 15.33
N PRO A 245 -1.31 -30.00 15.59
CA PRO A 245 -0.60 -30.88 14.69
C PRO A 245 -1.23 -30.70 13.32
N MET A 246 -0.41 -30.43 12.31
CA MET A 246 -0.87 -30.44 10.92
C MET A 246 -1.45 -31.83 10.66
N ASP A 247 -2.75 -31.90 10.48
CA ASP A 247 -3.35 -33.09 9.90
C ASP A 247 -2.65 -33.34 8.55
N PRO A 248 -2.19 -34.57 8.30
CA PRO A 248 -1.52 -34.87 7.04
C PRO A 248 -2.47 -34.46 5.89
N VAL A 249 -1.94 -33.64 5.00
CA VAL A 249 -2.65 -33.19 3.79
C VAL A 249 -3.33 -34.41 3.15
N SER A 250 -4.65 -34.48 3.24
CA SER A 250 -5.43 -35.53 2.60
C SER A 250 -5.38 -35.27 1.10
N PHE A 251 -4.56 -36.03 0.40
CA PHE A 251 -4.53 -36.00 -1.06
C PHE A 251 -5.92 -36.36 -1.63
N PRO A 252 -6.35 -35.70 -2.73
CA PRO A 252 -7.58 -36.07 -3.42
C PRO A 252 -7.42 -37.52 -3.94
N GLY A 253 -8.17 -38.43 -3.38
CA GLY A 253 -8.08 -39.88 -3.67
C GLY A 253 -8.29 -40.76 -2.44
N ASN A 254 -8.42 -40.21 -1.25
CA ASN A 254 -8.76 -40.99 -0.06
C ASN A 254 -10.26 -41.37 -0.06
N PRO A 255 -10.63 -42.65 -0.11
CA PRO A 255 -12.01 -43.09 -0.23
C PRO A 255 -12.93 -42.80 0.98
N ARG A 256 -12.44 -42.08 1.98
CA ARG A 256 -13.21 -41.65 3.16
C ARG A 256 -14.10 -40.44 2.94
N TYR A 257 -14.00 -39.73 1.79
CA TYR A 257 -14.89 -38.64 1.43
C TYR A 257 -15.50 -38.90 0.06
N PRO A 258 -16.77 -39.35 0.00
CA PRO A 258 -17.46 -39.47 -1.25
C PRO A 258 -17.62 -38.09 -1.88
N ALA A 259 -17.28 -37.97 -3.16
CA ALA A 259 -17.41 -36.75 -3.97
C ALA A 259 -18.90 -36.50 -4.30
N SER A 260 -19.71 -36.20 -3.30
CA SER A 260 -21.10 -35.79 -3.51
C SER A 260 -21.57 -34.95 -2.32
N GLY A 261 -21.36 -33.66 -2.45
CA GLY A 261 -21.81 -32.69 -1.46
C GLY A 261 -21.67 -31.27 -1.99
N LEU A 262 -22.43 -30.96 -3.05
CA LEU A 262 -22.74 -29.59 -3.44
C LEU A 262 -23.57 -28.99 -2.30
N MET A 263 -22.92 -28.42 -1.27
CA MET A 263 -23.62 -27.62 -0.28
C MET A 263 -23.71 -26.20 -0.79
N MET A 264 -24.89 -25.85 -1.32
CA MET A 264 -25.35 -24.46 -1.40
C MET A 264 -25.40 -23.89 0.02
N GLY A 265 -24.40 -23.06 0.38
CA GLY A 265 -24.44 -22.28 1.60
C GLY A 265 -25.46 -21.16 1.49
N VAL A 266 -26.61 -21.36 2.14
CA VAL A 266 -27.60 -20.30 2.35
C VAL A 266 -27.04 -19.33 3.38
N TYR A 267 -26.70 -18.13 2.95
CA TYR A 267 -26.33 -17.03 3.85
C TYR A 267 -27.60 -16.47 4.50
N TYR A 268 -27.80 -16.75 5.77
CA TYR A 268 -28.74 -15.97 6.60
C TYR A 268 -28.11 -14.64 6.97
N PHE A 269 -28.63 -13.55 6.41
CA PHE A 269 -28.43 -12.20 6.92
C PHE A 269 -29.25 -12.02 8.19
N ASN A 270 -28.61 -11.95 9.34
CA ASN A 270 -29.26 -11.48 10.55
C ASN A 270 -29.02 -9.96 10.65
N LYS A 271 -30.12 -9.19 10.47
CA LYS A 271 -30.19 -7.77 10.78
C LYS A 271 -30.51 -7.64 12.27
N SER A 272 -29.66 -7.03 13.02
CA SER A 272 -29.97 -6.30 14.24
C SER A 272 -28.91 -5.20 14.44
#